data_b8d8dcb1c1f2092fa3603d0479af4607
#
_entry.id   b8d8dcb1c1f2092fa3603d0479af4607
#
_cell.length_a   1.000
_cell.length_b   1.000
_cell.length_c   1.000
_cell.angle_alpha   90.00
_cell.angle_beta   90.00
_cell.angle_gamma   90.00
#
_symmetry.space_group_name_H-M   'P 1'
#
loop_
_entity.id
_entity.type
_entity.pdbx_description
1 polymer ?
#
loop_
_entity_poly.entity_id
_entity_poly.type
_entity_poly.pdbx_seq_one_letter_code
_entity_poly.pdbx_strand_id
1 'polypeptide(L)'
;MDKMKYNFTCRLFTDTKCFGPGVAQLLHTVDRLHSLRAAAAEMEMAYSKAWNIIRNSEAALGFKLLHSSTGGKGGGGAFLTEDAVKLLTAYEGFCASMRDYGDSIFDDAFGWLERKL
;
A
#
# COMPACT_ATOMS: atom_id res chain seq x y z
N MET A 1 15.74 -27.14 -9.23
CA MET A 1 15.38 -26.25 -10.33
C MET A 1 14.31 -25.27 -9.88
N ASP A 2 14.55 -24.00 -10.12
CA ASP A 2 13.61 -22.98 -9.70
C ASP A 2 12.35 -23.02 -10.54
N LYS A 3 11.22 -22.96 -9.86
CA LYS A 3 9.95 -22.85 -10.54
C LYS A 3 9.78 -21.45 -11.11
N MET A 4 9.08 -21.38 -12.21
CA MET A 4 8.71 -20.13 -12.81
C MET A 4 7.75 -19.39 -11.89
N LYS A 5 7.92 -18.08 -11.82
CA LYS A 5 7.10 -17.21 -10.97
C LYS A 5 6.57 -16.05 -11.81
N TYR A 6 5.52 -15.45 -11.34
CA TYR A 6 5.03 -14.21 -11.92
C TYR A 6 4.90 -13.16 -10.84
N ASN A 7 4.92 -11.91 -11.26
CA ASN A 7 4.78 -10.78 -10.37
C ASN A 7 3.61 -9.92 -10.84
N PHE A 8 2.81 -9.47 -9.90
CA PHE A 8 1.62 -8.70 -10.18
C PHE A 8 1.56 -7.52 -9.22
N THR A 9 1.39 -6.33 -9.76
CA THR A 9 1.30 -5.13 -8.94
C THR A 9 0.05 -4.35 -9.31
N CYS A 10 -0.73 -4.01 -8.31
CA CYS A 10 -1.94 -3.21 -8.50
C CYS A 10 -1.68 -1.76 -8.15
N ARG A 11 -2.02 -0.86 -9.06
CA ARG A 11 -1.99 0.59 -8.84
C ARG A 11 -3.33 1.16 -9.24
N LEU A 12 -3.86 2.02 -8.38
CA LEU A 12 -5.15 2.66 -8.62
C LEU A 12 -4.93 4.06 -9.15
N PHE A 13 -5.80 4.47 -10.06
CA PHE A 13 -5.74 5.77 -10.69
C PHE A 13 -7.10 6.46 -10.63
N THR A 14 -7.06 7.77 -10.42
CA THR A 14 -8.11 8.67 -10.82
C THR A 14 -7.60 9.29 -12.13
N ASP A 15 -7.48 10.61 -12.24
CA ASP A 15 -6.76 11.19 -13.39
C ASP A 15 -5.25 10.91 -13.29
N THR A 16 -4.74 10.84 -12.07
CA THR A 16 -3.36 10.48 -11.78
C THR A 16 -3.35 9.29 -10.84
N LYS A 17 -2.18 8.68 -10.65
CA LYS A 17 -2.05 7.58 -9.70
C LYS A 17 -2.44 8.06 -8.31
N CYS A 18 -3.33 7.35 -7.67
CA CYS A 18 -3.83 7.73 -6.36
C CYS A 18 -3.49 6.75 -5.24
N PHE A 19 -3.17 5.50 -5.57
CA PHE A 19 -2.88 4.49 -4.54
C PHE A 19 -2.11 3.34 -5.15
N GLY A 20 -1.25 2.72 -4.34
CA GLY A 20 -0.47 1.58 -4.76
C GLY A 20 0.28 0.95 -3.60
N PRO A 21 1.23 0.03 -3.89
CA PRO A 21 1.95 -0.70 -2.84
C PRO A 21 2.71 0.20 -1.86
N GLY A 22 3.31 1.27 -2.36
CA GLY A 22 4.09 2.17 -1.52
C GLY A 22 3.22 2.91 -0.50
N VAL A 23 2.09 3.43 -0.94
CA VAL A 23 1.15 4.11 -0.04
C VAL A 23 0.58 3.11 0.96
N ALA A 24 0.21 1.92 0.50
CA ALA A 24 -0.34 0.89 1.37
C ALA A 24 0.65 0.51 2.47
N GLN A 25 1.91 0.29 2.12
CA GLN A 25 2.94 -0.05 3.08
C GLN A 25 3.18 1.09 4.07
N LEU A 26 3.20 2.32 3.58
CA LEU A 26 3.38 3.50 4.43
C LEU A 26 2.23 3.62 5.43
N LEU A 27 0.99 3.43 4.98
CA LEU A 27 -0.18 3.47 5.87
C LEU A 27 -0.11 2.38 6.94
N HIS A 28 0.27 1.16 6.59
CA HIS A 28 0.46 0.09 7.56
C HIS A 28 1.49 0.45 8.62
N THR A 29 2.59 1.04 8.17
CA THR A 29 3.69 1.39 9.07
C THR A 29 3.26 2.52 10.00
N VAL A 30 2.54 3.51 9.47
CA VAL A 30 1.97 4.58 10.32
C VAL A 30 0.98 4.01 11.33
N ASP A 31 0.13 3.08 10.89
CA ASP A 31 -0.86 2.47 11.77
C ASP A 31 -0.22 1.75 12.96
N ARG A 32 0.94 1.14 12.73
CA ARG A 32 1.68 0.43 13.77
C ARG A 32 2.47 1.38 14.68
N LEU A 33 3.09 2.40 14.09
CA LEU A 33 4.00 3.30 14.83
C LEU A 33 3.35 4.59 15.31
N HIS A 34 2.18 4.94 14.76
CA HIS A 34 1.44 6.18 15.04
C HIS A 34 2.29 7.45 14.83
N SER A 35 3.18 7.39 13.84
CA SER A 35 4.08 8.49 13.51
C SER A 35 4.51 8.38 12.05
N LEU A 36 4.24 9.43 11.27
CA LEU A 36 4.70 9.46 9.88
C LEU A 36 6.22 9.55 9.81
N ARG A 37 6.84 10.29 10.73
CA ARG A 37 8.29 10.42 10.78
C ARG A 37 8.95 9.09 11.10
N ALA A 38 8.43 8.37 12.10
CA ALA A 38 8.96 7.05 12.45
C ALA A 38 8.74 6.05 11.33
N ALA A 39 7.58 6.11 10.66
CA ALA A 39 7.29 5.23 9.52
C ALA A 39 8.26 5.47 8.36
N ALA A 40 8.53 6.75 8.05
CA ALA A 40 9.50 7.10 7.01
C ALA A 40 10.89 6.54 7.36
N ALA A 41 11.32 6.69 8.61
CA ALA A 41 12.61 6.18 9.05
C ALA A 41 12.70 4.66 8.91
N GLU A 42 11.66 3.94 9.33
CA GLU A 42 11.63 2.48 9.19
C GLU A 42 11.67 2.04 7.74
N MET A 43 11.02 2.78 6.84
CA MET A 43 11.02 2.50 5.41
C MET A 43 12.23 3.08 4.69
N GLU A 44 13.16 3.64 5.43
CA GLU A 44 14.41 4.21 4.90
C GLU A 44 14.17 5.28 3.85
N MET A 45 13.21 6.15 4.11
CA MET A 45 12.96 7.29 3.23
C MET A 45 12.97 8.58 4.03
N ALA A 46 13.23 9.69 3.33
CA ALA A 46 13.16 11.01 3.95
C ALA A 46 11.72 11.30 4.38
N TYR A 47 11.57 12.00 5.49
CA TYR A 47 10.25 12.40 5.97
C TYR A 47 9.47 13.19 4.93
N SER A 48 10.16 14.09 4.22
CA SER A 48 9.52 14.89 3.16
C SER A 48 8.95 14.03 2.05
N LYS A 49 9.63 12.93 1.72
CA LYS A 49 9.13 11.99 0.71
C LYS A 49 7.87 11.29 1.20
N ALA A 50 7.87 10.80 2.43
CA ALA A 50 6.70 10.16 3.01
C ALA A 50 5.52 11.11 3.05
N TRP A 51 5.77 12.35 3.48
CA TRP A 51 4.74 13.39 3.53
C TRP A 51 4.15 13.65 2.14
N ASN A 52 5.00 13.75 1.12
CA ASN A 52 4.54 13.98 -0.25
C ASN A 52 3.74 12.81 -0.80
N ILE A 53 4.14 11.56 -0.48
CA ILE A 53 3.39 10.37 -0.88
C ILE A 53 1.96 10.46 -0.35
N ILE A 54 1.81 10.77 0.93
CA ILE A 54 0.48 10.89 1.55
C ILE A 54 -0.31 12.04 0.92
N ARG A 55 0.29 13.23 0.79
CA ARG A 55 -0.40 14.40 0.26
C ARG A 55 -0.83 14.23 -1.19
N ASN A 56 0.02 13.62 -2.02
CA ASN A 56 -0.31 13.38 -3.43
C ASN A 56 -1.47 12.39 -3.55
N SER A 57 -1.45 11.35 -2.73
CA SER A 57 -2.53 10.37 -2.72
C SER A 57 -3.84 11.00 -2.24
N GLU A 58 -3.79 11.79 -1.17
CA GLU A 58 -4.98 12.50 -0.67
C GLU A 58 -5.55 13.45 -1.72
N ALA A 59 -4.68 14.18 -2.42
CA ALA A 59 -5.12 15.12 -3.46
C ALA A 59 -5.82 14.38 -4.59
N ALA A 60 -5.28 13.25 -5.02
CA ALA A 60 -5.86 12.44 -6.10
C ALA A 60 -7.15 11.75 -5.69
N LEU A 61 -7.24 11.31 -4.43
CA LEU A 61 -8.43 10.63 -3.90
C LEU A 61 -9.55 11.58 -3.51
N GLY A 62 -9.18 12.77 -3.05
CA GLY A 62 -10.17 13.76 -2.60
C GLY A 62 -10.57 13.64 -1.13
N PHE A 63 -9.82 12.86 -0.34
CA PHE A 63 -10.06 12.75 1.10
C PHE A 63 -8.75 12.50 1.84
N LYS A 64 -8.78 12.72 3.16
CA LYS A 64 -7.61 12.55 4.00
C LYS A 64 -7.35 11.08 4.31
N LEU A 65 -6.08 10.69 4.31
CA LEU A 65 -5.67 9.35 4.71
C LEU A 65 -5.20 9.31 6.16
N LEU A 66 -4.61 10.42 6.64
CA LEU A 66 -4.12 10.52 8.01
C LEU A 66 -4.77 11.69 8.72
N HIS A 67 -4.96 11.52 10.02
CA HIS A 67 -5.29 12.64 10.91
C HIS A 67 -4.32 12.64 12.06
N SER A 68 -4.12 13.81 12.63
CA SER A 68 -3.25 13.99 13.78
C SER A 68 -4.09 14.04 15.04
N SER A 69 -3.62 13.37 16.08
CA SER A 69 -4.14 13.57 17.41
C SER A 69 -3.33 14.68 18.05
N THR A 70 -4.01 15.73 18.51
CA THR A 70 -3.34 16.83 19.18
C THR A 70 -3.50 16.69 20.67
N GLY A 71 -2.43 16.94 21.39
CA GLY A 71 -2.50 17.14 22.81
C GLY A 71 -2.41 15.90 23.62
N GLY A 72 -2.34 16.13 24.87
CA GLY A 72 -2.04 15.14 25.86
C GLY A 72 -0.57 14.97 26.07
N LYS A 73 -0.22 14.44 27.21
CA LYS A 73 1.17 14.13 27.54
C LYS A 73 1.66 13.04 26.63
N GLY A 74 2.83 13.25 26.05
CA GLY A 74 3.40 12.32 25.12
C GLY A 74 3.22 12.74 23.67
N GLY A 75 2.61 13.90 23.44
CA GLY A 75 2.44 14.46 22.12
C GLY A 75 1.36 13.78 21.29
N GLY A 76 1.14 14.33 20.13
CA GLY A 76 0.20 13.77 19.18
C GLY A 76 0.83 12.68 18.36
N GLY A 77 -0.01 11.96 17.64
CA GLY A 77 0.42 10.95 16.71
C GLY A 77 -0.32 11.06 15.40
N ALA A 78 0.09 10.28 14.44
CA ALA A 78 -0.62 10.16 13.18
C ALA A 78 -1.42 8.85 13.18
N PHE A 79 -2.66 8.93 12.73
CA PHE A 79 -3.58 7.81 12.72
C PHE A 79 -4.28 7.75 11.37
N LEU A 80 -4.65 6.55 10.94
CA LEU A 80 -5.41 6.40 9.71
C LEU A 80 -6.82 6.95 9.91
N THR A 81 -7.34 7.62 8.89
CA THR A 81 -8.74 8.00 8.88
C THR A 81 -9.59 6.74 8.64
N GLU A 82 -10.88 6.85 8.93
CA GLU A 82 -11.81 5.76 8.65
C GLU A 82 -11.81 5.42 7.16
N ASP A 83 -11.77 6.43 6.28
CA ASP A 83 -11.70 6.23 4.85
C ASP A 83 -10.40 5.54 4.43
N ALA A 84 -9.29 5.87 5.08
CA ALA A 84 -8.01 5.20 4.79
C ALA A 84 -8.06 3.73 5.16
N VAL A 85 -8.64 3.39 6.31
CA VAL A 85 -8.79 1.98 6.71
C VAL A 85 -9.66 1.23 5.71
N LYS A 86 -10.76 1.84 5.28
CA LYS A 86 -11.67 1.24 4.30
C LYS A 86 -10.97 1.01 2.97
N LEU A 87 -10.23 2.01 2.49
CA LEU A 87 -9.49 1.91 1.24
C LEU A 87 -8.41 0.83 1.31
N LEU A 88 -7.63 0.82 2.39
CA LEU A 88 -6.56 -0.15 2.57
C LEU A 88 -7.10 -1.57 2.60
N THR A 89 -8.18 -1.80 3.33
CA THR A 89 -8.84 -3.10 3.41
C THR A 89 -9.33 -3.55 2.03
N ALA A 90 -9.99 -2.65 1.30
CA ALA A 90 -10.48 -2.95 -0.04
C ALA A 90 -9.34 -3.26 -1.01
N TYR A 91 -8.28 -2.45 -0.96
CA TYR A 91 -7.12 -2.63 -1.82
C TYR A 91 -6.45 -3.98 -1.58
N GLU A 92 -6.23 -4.33 -0.32
CA GLU A 92 -5.56 -5.59 0.02
C GLU A 92 -6.42 -6.80 -0.33
N GLY A 93 -7.73 -6.70 -0.10
CA GLY A 93 -8.65 -7.76 -0.48
C GLY A 93 -8.68 -7.97 -1.99
N PHE A 94 -8.70 -6.87 -2.74
CA PHE A 94 -8.66 -6.93 -4.20
C PHE A 94 -7.36 -7.57 -4.69
N CYS A 95 -6.22 -7.14 -4.15
CA CYS A 95 -4.92 -7.69 -4.53
C CYS A 95 -4.82 -9.19 -4.21
N ALA A 96 -5.32 -9.60 -3.05
CA ALA A 96 -5.31 -11.00 -2.65
C ALA A 96 -6.17 -11.85 -3.60
N SER A 97 -7.37 -11.35 -3.94
CA SER A 97 -8.25 -12.05 -4.88
C SER A 97 -7.62 -12.17 -6.26
N MET A 98 -6.96 -11.12 -6.72
CA MET A 98 -6.28 -11.15 -8.03
C MET A 98 -5.13 -12.15 -8.04
N ARG A 99 -4.36 -12.21 -6.95
CA ARG A 99 -3.27 -13.19 -6.84
C ARG A 99 -3.81 -14.62 -6.82
N ASP A 100 -4.87 -14.86 -6.06
CA ASP A 100 -5.49 -16.19 -6.00
C ASP A 100 -5.98 -16.62 -7.37
N TYR A 101 -6.62 -15.71 -8.10
CA TYR A 101 -7.07 -16.02 -9.45
C TYR A 101 -5.89 -16.26 -10.38
N GLY A 102 -4.87 -15.41 -10.31
CA GLY A 102 -3.65 -15.56 -11.10
C GLY A 102 -2.99 -16.91 -10.84
N ASP A 103 -2.87 -17.29 -9.57
CA ASP A 103 -2.29 -18.58 -9.19
C ASP A 103 -3.10 -19.74 -9.77
N SER A 104 -4.42 -19.60 -9.79
CA SER A 104 -5.30 -20.66 -10.29
C SER A 104 -5.18 -20.91 -11.80
N ILE A 105 -4.79 -19.88 -12.56
CA ILE A 105 -4.67 -20.00 -14.02
C ILE A 105 -3.23 -20.02 -14.52
N PHE A 106 -2.26 -19.79 -13.63
CA PHE A 106 -0.86 -19.67 -14.03
C PHE A 106 -0.32 -20.94 -14.66
N ASP A 107 -0.59 -22.09 -14.06
CA ASP A 107 -0.09 -23.35 -14.57
C ASP A 107 -0.71 -23.68 -15.93
N ASP A 108 -1.99 -23.43 -16.10
CA ASP A 108 -2.66 -23.65 -17.39
C ASP A 108 -2.05 -22.77 -18.48
N ALA A 109 -1.71 -21.53 -18.15
CA ALA A 109 -1.16 -20.62 -19.14
C ALA A 109 0.30 -20.90 -19.45
N PHE A 110 1.11 -21.23 -18.45
CA PHE A 110 2.56 -21.27 -18.58
C PHE A 110 3.21 -22.60 -18.16
N GLY A 111 2.44 -23.59 -17.74
CA GLY A 111 3.00 -24.88 -17.34
C GLY A 111 3.81 -25.54 -18.44
N TRP A 112 3.38 -25.39 -19.69
CA TRP A 112 4.12 -25.92 -20.85
C TRP A 112 5.52 -25.33 -20.96
N LEU A 113 5.66 -24.04 -20.63
CA LEU A 113 6.94 -23.35 -20.70
C LEU A 113 7.86 -23.80 -19.55
N GLU A 114 7.31 -23.96 -18.37
CA GLU A 114 8.07 -24.41 -17.20
C GLU A 114 8.68 -25.79 -17.47
N ARG A 115 7.95 -26.66 -18.15
CA ARG A 115 8.44 -28.00 -18.50
C ARG A 115 9.61 -27.99 -19.50
N LYS A 116 9.80 -26.88 -20.18
CA LYS A 116 10.93 -26.70 -21.12
C LYS A 116 12.17 -26.11 -20.45
N LEU A 117 12.01 -25.59 -19.24
CA LEU A 117 13.13 -25.01 -18.50
C LEU A 117 13.84 -26.10 -17.71
#